data_1dd1d3a65a4fc82255de5e981fdd0935
#
_entry.id   1dd1d3a65a4fc82255de5e981fdd0935
#
_cell.length_a   1.000
_cell.length_b   1.000
_cell.length_c   1.000
_cell.angle_alpha   90.00
_cell.angle_beta   90.00
_cell.angle_gamma   90.00
#
_symmetry.space_group_name_H-M   'P 1'
#
loop_
_entity.id
_entity.type
_entity.pdbx_description
1 polymer ?
#
loop_
_entity_poly.entity_id
_entity_poly.type
_entity_poly.pdbx_seq_one_letter_code
_entity_poly.pdbx_strand_id
1 'polypeptide(L)'
;IPIDYITGTSIGAIIGSLYAMGYSPEEMLELMLSKEFSYWQTGTVEEQYTYYFKEPYPTPEFAHFSIDMSDSLPINASFLPQSLINPIQMNQAFMALFSQATAKAGWNFDNLFVPFRCVASDIYTKKPIIFKNGDLGDAVRASMTFPFFFQPIWKDSIPLFDGGIYDNFPVGPMKDAFHPDFIFGSTVSGGNKKPSENPYNQIETMIMQKTDYEVPEEDGMMIKFSFPTVSLL
;
A
#
# COMPACT_ATOMS: atom_id res chain seq x y z
N ILE A 1 -10.21 21.62 11.42
CA ILE A 1 -9.21 21.37 12.48
C ILE A 1 -7.88 21.33 11.76
N PRO A 2 -6.88 22.16 12.13
CA PRO A 2 -5.54 22.05 11.58
C PRO A 2 -4.93 20.69 11.98
N ILE A 3 -4.19 20.10 11.04
CA ILE A 3 -3.47 18.84 11.25
C ILE A 3 -1.97 19.17 11.19
N ASP A 4 -1.26 18.91 12.28
CA ASP A 4 0.17 19.24 12.40
C ASP A 4 1.07 18.08 11.96
N TYR A 5 0.60 16.83 12.10
CA TYR A 5 1.36 15.62 11.80
C TYR A 5 0.45 14.52 11.27
N ILE A 6 0.97 13.65 10.42
CA ILE A 6 0.21 12.51 9.89
C ILE A 6 1.06 11.25 9.96
N THR A 7 0.43 10.16 10.40
CA THR A 7 0.95 8.80 10.20
C THR A 7 -0.08 7.94 9.52
N GLY A 8 0.35 7.04 8.66
CA GLY A 8 -0.57 6.16 7.94
C GLY A 8 0.04 4.82 7.54
N THR A 9 -0.82 3.83 7.37
CA THR A 9 -0.45 2.51 6.86
C THR A 9 -1.38 2.14 5.71
N SER A 10 -0.84 1.53 4.65
CA SER A 10 -1.60 1.05 3.50
C SER A 10 -2.46 2.16 2.86
N ILE A 11 -3.78 2.02 2.78
CA ILE A 11 -4.66 3.09 2.27
C ILE A 11 -4.50 4.39 3.08
N GLY A 12 -4.23 4.28 4.39
CA GLY A 12 -3.94 5.43 5.24
C GLY A 12 -2.63 6.14 4.86
N ALA A 13 -1.65 5.42 4.32
CA ALA A 13 -0.43 6.02 3.79
C ALA A 13 -0.70 6.77 2.48
N ILE A 14 -1.56 6.25 1.60
CA ILE A 14 -1.95 6.95 0.36
C ILE A 14 -2.65 8.27 0.71
N ILE A 15 -3.73 8.20 1.48
CA ILE A 15 -4.53 9.38 1.86
C ILE A 15 -3.69 10.38 2.66
N GLY A 16 -2.94 9.88 3.65
CA GLY A 16 -2.10 10.74 4.48
C GLY A 16 -0.99 11.44 3.71
N SER A 17 -0.36 10.76 2.74
CA SER A 17 0.69 11.37 1.91
C SER A 17 0.13 12.42 0.93
N LEU A 18 -1.05 12.19 0.35
CA LEU A 18 -1.71 13.19 -0.49
C LEU A 18 -1.99 14.48 0.31
N TYR A 19 -2.55 14.35 1.49
CA TYR A 19 -2.77 15.51 2.36
C TYR A 19 -1.44 16.15 2.79
N ALA A 20 -0.44 15.35 3.13
CA ALA A 20 0.89 15.83 3.49
C ALA A 20 1.61 16.58 2.36
N MET A 21 1.25 16.34 1.11
CA MET A 21 1.72 17.10 -0.04
C MET A 21 0.93 18.38 -0.31
N GLY A 22 -0.20 18.58 0.38
CA GLY A 22 -1.05 19.76 0.25
C GLY A 22 -2.29 19.58 -0.63
N TYR A 23 -2.68 18.34 -0.95
CA TYR A 23 -3.97 18.07 -1.62
C TYR A 23 -5.13 18.42 -0.69
N SER A 24 -6.14 19.07 -1.23
CA SER A 24 -7.42 19.30 -0.55
C SER A 24 -8.22 17.99 -0.44
N PRO A 25 -9.15 17.89 0.52
CA PRO A 25 -10.06 16.75 0.61
C PRO A 25 -10.84 16.49 -0.68
N GLU A 26 -11.22 17.55 -1.40
CA GLU A 26 -11.96 17.48 -2.67
C GLU A 26 -11.10 16.86 -3.77
N GLU A 27 -9.84 17.30 -3.92
CA GLU A 27 -8.89 16.74 -4.88
C GLU A 27 -8.56 15.28 -4.56
N MET A 28 -8.40 14.94 -3.28
CA MET A 28 -8.20 13.55 -2.88
C MET A 28 -9.40 12.67 -3.22
N LEU A 29 -10.62 13.15 -2.99
CA LEU A 29 -11.84 12.43 -3.32
C LEU A 29 -11.97 12.22 -4.83
N GLU A 30 -11.70 13.25 -5.64
CA GLU A 30 -11.71 13.17 -7.09
C GLU A 30 -10.73 12.11 -7.59
N LEU A 31 -9.49 12.12 -7.07
CA LEU A 31 -8.48 11.13 -7.40
C LEU A 31 -8.93 9.71 -7.03
N MET A 32 -9.45 9.51 -5.83
CA MET A 32 -9.87 8.18 -5.34
C MET A 32 -11.07 7.62 -6.11
N LEU A 33 -11.93 8.48 -6.66
CA LEU A 33 -13.08 8.08 -7.47
C LEU A 33 -12.76 8.00 -8.97
N SER A 34 -11.55 8.34 -9.37
CA SER A 34 -11.14 8.33 -10.77
C SER A 34 -11.02 6.91 -11.34
N LYS A 35 -11.12 6.78 -12.64
CA LYS A 35 -10.85 5.52 -13.34
C LYS A 35 -9.38 5.13 -13.24
N GLU A 36 -8.51 6.11 -13.26
CA GLU A 36 -7.06 5.95 -13.14
C GLU A 36 -6.72 5.24 -11.83
N PHE A 37 -7.31 5.66 -10.72
CA PHE A 37 -7.10 5.00 -9.42
C PHE A 37 -7.56 3.53 -9.45
N SER A 38 -8.69 3.24 -10.09
CA SER A 38 -9.17 1.87 -10.29
C SER A 38 -8.17 1.03 -11.11
N TYR A 39 -7.57 1.62 -12.16
CA TYR A 39 -6.55 0.94 -12.96
C TYR A 39 -5.28 0.65 -12.16
N TRP A 40 -4.89 1.54 -11.25
CA TRP A 40 -3.74 1.27 -10.37
C TRP A 40 -3.97 0.09 -9.46
N GLN A 41 -5.19 -0.04 -8.91
CA GLN A 41 -5.55 -1.14 -8.02
C GLN A 41 -5.63 -2.48 -8.75
N THR A 42 -6.17 -2.49 -9.96
CA THR A 42 -6.43 -3.72 -10.72
C THR A 42 -5.27 -4.13 -11.63
N GLY A 43 -4.32 -3.22 -11.88
CA GLY A 43 -3.25 -3.41 -12.87
C GLY A 43 -3.75 -3.40 -14.31
N THR A 44 -4.98 -2.93 -14.54
CA THR A 44 -5.58 -2.84 -15.87
C THR A 44 -4.88 -1.78 -16.69
N VAL A 45 -4.49 -2.10 -17.91
CA VAL A 45 -3.94 -1.16 -18.87
C VAL A 45 -5.09 -0.65 -19.74
N GLU A 46 -5.19 0.68 -19.90
CA GLU A 46 -6.17 1.25 -20.81
C GLU A 46 -5.95 0.74 -22.24
N GLU A 47 -7.03 0.46 -22.93
CA GLU A 47 -7.01 -0.11 -24.28
C GLU A 47 -6.18 0.73 -25.26
N GLN A 48 -6.20 2.05 -25.14
CA GLN A 48 -5.43 2.97 -25.98
C GLN A 48 -3.91 2.84 -25.83
N TYR A 49 -3.42 2.29 -24.71
CA TYR A 49 -2.00 2.03 -24.46
C TYR A 49 -1.61 0.59 -24.71
N THR A 50 -2.57 -0.25 -25.11
CA THR A 50 -2.29 -1.65 -25.46
C THR A 50 -1.78 -1.69 -26.89
N TYR A 51 -0.49 -1.98 -27.07
CA TYR A 51 0.07 -2.20 -28.40
C TYR A 51 -0.43 -3.54 -28.91
N TYR A 52 -1.22 -3.50 -29.96
CA TYR A 52 -1.60 -4.71 -30.72
C TYR A 52 -0.43 -5.19 -31.57
N PHE A 53 0.63 -5.68 -30.94
CA PHE A 53 1.48 -6.60 -31.62
C PHE A 53 0.63 -7.83 -31.92
N LYS A 54 0.68 -8.27 -33.18
CA LYS A 54 -0.07 -9.42 -33.67
C LYS A 54 0.14 -10.59 -32.70
N GLU A 55 -0.80 -10.79 -31.80
CA GLU A 55 -0.79 -11.97 -30.98
C GLU A 55 -0.87 -13.19 -31.90
N PRO A 56 -0.03 -14.20 -31.73
CA PRO A 56 -0.28 -15.49 -32.35
C PRO A 56 -1.71 -15.89 -31.89
N TYR A 57 -2.51 -16.39 -32.80
CA TYR A 57 -3.94 -16.73 -32.62
C TYR A 57 -4.24 -17.13 -31.18
N PRO A 58 -5.25 -16.52 -30.54
CA PRO A 58 -5.59 -16.81 -29.16
C PRO A 58 -5.92 -18.29 -29.05
N THR A 59 -4.99 -19.04 -28.48
CA THR A 59 -5.29 -20.38 -28.00
C THR A 59 -6.05 -20.21 -26.70
N PRO A 60 -7.06 -21.02 -26.42
CA PRO A 60 -7.76 -20.99 -25.14
C PRO A 60 -6.83 -21.59 -24.07
N GLU A 61 -5.87 -20.81 -23.64
CA GLU A 61 -4.92 -21.19 -22.59
C GLU A 61 -5.46 -20.63 -21.27
N PHE A 62 -5.74 -21.53 -20.33
CA PHE A 62 -6.06 -21.15 -18.97
C PHE A 62 -4.83 -20.74 -18.17
N ALA A 63 -3.68 -21.31 -18.51
CA ALA A 63 -2.37 -20.96 -17.97
C ALA A 63 -1.27 -21.30 -18.98
N HIS A 64 -0.32 -20.38 -19.16
CA HIS A 64 0.86 -20.59 -19.98
C HIS A 64 2.09 -20.68 -19.09
N PHE A 65 2.82 -21.80 -19.18
CA PHE A 65 4.10 -22.00 -18.49
C PHE A 65 5.18 -22.19 -19.54
N SER A 66 6.15 -21.27 -19.60
CA SER A 66 7.35 -21.45 -20.40
C SER A 66 8.44 -22.06 -19.53
N ILE A 67 8.93 -23.24 -19.92
CA ILE A 67 10.08 -23.90 -19.29
C ILE A 67 11.26 -23.67 -20.22
N ASP A 68 12.25 -22.91 -19.77
CA ASP A 68 13.54 -22.83 -20.45
C ASP A 68 14.40 -24.03 -20.04
N MET A 69 14.63 -24.94 -20.96
CA MET A 69 15.39 -26.18 -20.75
C MET A 69 16.90 -26.02 -20.99
N SER A 70 17.40 -24.79 -21.06
CA SER A 70 18.81 -24.52 -21.44
C SER A 70 19.83 -24.80 -20.34
N ASP A 71 19.42 -24.93 -19.07
CA ASP A 71 20.34 -25.28 -17.98
C ASP A 71 19.75 -26.31 -17.01
N SER A 72 20.60 -27.20 -16.54
CA SER A 72 20.32 -28.32 -15.66
C SER A 72 19.43 -27.91 -14.48
N LEU A 73 18.21 -28.46 -14.47
CA LEU A 73 17.13 -28.22 -13.53
C LEU A 73 17.58 -28.24 -12.06
N PRO A 74 17.50 -27.11 -11.34
CA PRO A 74 16.80 -27.10 -10.08
C PRO A 74 15.33 -26.79 -10.34
N ILE A 75 14.43 -27.64 -9.90
CA ILE A 75 13.00 -27.33 -9.83
C ILE A 75 12.88 -26.18 -8.83
N ASN A 76 13.15 -24.98 -9.28
CA ASN A 76 12.88 -23.78 -8.51
C ASN A 76 11.38 -23.58 -8.55
N ALA A 77 10.77 -23.36 -7.40
CA ALA A 77 9.34 -23.05 -7.22
C ALA A 77 8.89 -21.74 -7.92
N SER A 78 9.51 -21.41 -9.03
CA SER A 78 9.27 -20.26 -9.90
C SER A 78 7.99 -20.40 -10.74
N PHE A 79 7.18 -21.45 -10.49
CA PHE A 79 5.92 -21.67 -11.19
C PHE A 79 4.76 -20.82 -10.67
N LEU A 80 4.91 -20.23 -9.48
CA LEU A 80 3.87 -19.34 -8.97
C LEU A 80 4.12 -17.92 -9.47
N PRO A 81 3.10 -17.22 -10.00
CA PRO A 81 3.24 -15.83 -10.33
C PRO A 81 3.69 -15.04 -9.09
N GLN A 82 4.70 -14.19 -9.23
CA GLN A 82 5.25 -13.40 -8.11
C GLN A 82 4.26 -12.35 -7.61
N SER A 83 3.27 -12.00 -8.44
CA SER A 83 2.18 -11.11 -8.09
C SER A 83 0.96 -11.39 -8.99
N LEU A 84 -0.23 -11.19 -8.45
CA LEU A 84 -1.48 -11.33 -9.18
C LEU A 84 -1.82 -10.07 -9.97
N ILE A 85 -1.33 -8.91 -9.53
CA ILE A 85 -1.63 -7.62 -10.12
C ILE A 85 -0.34 -7.07 -10.75
N ASN A 86 -0.44 -6.59 -12.00
CA ASN A 86 0.66 -5.92 -12.67
C ASN A 86 0.91 -4.56 -12.01
N PRO A 87 2.07 -4.31 -11.38
CA PRO A 87 2.32 -3.09 -10.62
C PRO A 87 2.70 -1.90 -11.50
N ILE A 88 2.89 -2.07 -12.82
CA ILE A 88 3.46 -1.02 -13.70
C ILE A 88 2.62 0.25 -13.64
N GLN A 89 1.29 0.14 -13.75
CA GLN A 89 0.38 1.30 -13.72
C GLN A 89 0.52 2.09 -12.41
N MET A 90 0.48 1.37 -11.30
CA MET A 90 0.63 1.98 -9.97
C MET A 90 2.01 2.60 -9.77
N ASN A 91 3.07 1.90 -10.16
CA ASN A 91 4.44 2.41 -10.02
C ASN A 91 4.65 3.69 -10.83
N GLN A 92 4.16 3.74 -12.07
CA GLN A 92 4.22 4.95 -12.91
C GLN A 92 3.40 6.09 -12.31
N ALA A 93 2.18 5.79 -11.85
CA ALA A 93 1.31 6.77 -11.24
C ALA A 93 1.92 7.35 -9.96
N PHE A 94 2.45 6.51 -9.08
CA PHE A 94 3.09 6.97 -7.84
C PHE A 94 4.35 7.77 -8.12
N MET A 95 5.17 7.35 -9.08
CA MET A 95 6.33 8.15 -9.51
C MET A 95 5.89 9.54 -9.99
N ALA A 96 4.87 9.62 -10.86
CA ALA A 96 4.38 10.89 -11.37
C ALA A 96 3.77 11.77 -10.27
N LEU A 97 3.02 11.17 -9.35
CA LEU A 97 2.29 11.86 -8.29
C LEU A 97 3.20 12.39 -7.19
N PHE A 98 4.19 11.59 -6.76
CA PHE A 98 4.98 11.86 -5.56
C PHE A 98 6.37 12.49 -5.82
N SER A 99 6.93 12.36 -7.05
CA SER A 99 8.30 12.78 -7.32
C SER A 99 8.55 14.26 -7.09
N GLN A 100 7.60 15.13 -7.48
CA GLN A 100 7.75 16.58 -7.28
C GLN A 100 7.74 16.95 -5.80
N ALA A 101 6.87 16.33 -5.01
CA ALA A 101 6.81 16.56 -3.57
C ALA A 101 8.06 16.03 -2.87
N THR A 102 8.54 14.84 -3.26
CA THR A 102 9.81 14.28 -2.78
C THR A 102 10.97 15.24 -3.01
N ALA A 103 11.09 15.77 -4.23
CA ALA A 103 12.16 16.70 -4.60
C ALA A 103 12.06 18.02 -3.81
N LYS A 104 10.87 18.60 -3.70
CA LYS A 104 10.65 19.85 -2.93
C LYS A 104 10.94 19.68 -1.45
N ALA A 105 10.59 18.52 -0.87
CA ALA A 105 10.88 18.20 0.52
C ALA A 105 12.36 17.84 0.78
N GLY A 106 13.19 17.75 -0.26
CA GLY A 106 14.59 17.36 -0.13
C GLY A 106 14.74 15.94 0.44
N TRP A 107 13.86 15.02 0.04
CA TRP A 107 13.83 13.62 0.48
C TRP A 107 13.58 13.43 1.99
N ASN A 108 13.16 14.46 2.70
CA ASN A 108 12.82 14.43 4.12
C ASN A 108 11.32 14.71 4.31
N PHE A 109 10.58 13.75 4.85
CA PHE A 109 9.12 13.84 4.99
C PHE A 109 8.70 14.85 6.08
N ASP A 110 9.63 15.34 6.91
CA ASP A 110 9.35 16.45 7.82
C ASP A 110 9.21 17.79 7.10
N ASN A 111 9.71 17.89 5.85
CA ASN A 111 9.63 19.09 5.03
C ASN A 111 8.43 19.09 4.06
N LEU A 112 7.56 18.09 4.12
CA LEU A 112 6.28 18.13 3.42
C LEU A 112 5.38 19.22 3.99
N PHE A 113 4.30 19.55 3.31
CA PHE A 113 3.34 20.55 3.81
C PHE A 113 2.81 20.19 5.21
N VAL A 114 2.59 18.89 5.46
CA VAL A 114 2.41 18.34 6.80
C VAL A 114 3.45 17.23 7.00
N PRO A 115 4.27 17.25 8.07
CA PRO A 115 5.21 16.18 8.38
C PRO A 115 4.51 14.81 8.42
N PHE A 116 5.15 13.82 7.78
CA PHE A 116 4.51 12.54 7.48
C PHE A 116 5.38 11.34 7.86
N ARG A 117 4.72 10.28 8.31
CA ARG A 117 5.32 8.93 8.43
C ARG A 117 4.39 7.91 7.82
N CYS A 118 4.96 6.91 7.15
CA CYS A 118 4.23 5.71 6.78
C CYS A 118 4.98 4.45 7.19
N VAL A 119 4.23 3.37 7.31
CA VAL A 119 4.74 2.10 7.83
C VAL A 119 4.69 1.05 6.73
N ALA A 120 5.80 0.35 6.54
CA ALA A 120 5.86 -0.91 5.81
C ALA A 120 6.33 -2.03 6.74
N SER A 121 6.37 -3.26 6.24
CA SER A 121 6.75 -4.44 7.01
C SER A 121 7.96 -5.14 6.41
N ASP A 122 8.95 -5.41 7.25
CA ASP A 122 10.01 -6.37 6.97
C ASP A 122 9.62 -7.74 7.52
N ILE A 123 9.26 -8.67 6.64
CA ILE A 123 8.80 -10.00 7.02
C ILE A 123 9.92 -10.92 7.49
N TYR A 124 11.19 -10.59 7.24
CA TYR A 124 12.34 -11.38 7.67
C TYR A 124 12.72 -11.05 9.11
N THR A 125 12.80 -9.77 9.45
CA THR A 125 13.06 -9.34 10.84
C THR A 125 11.77 -9.29 11.68
N LYS A 126 10.60 -9.43 11.04
CA LYS A 126 9.26 -9.35 11.67
C LYS A 126 9.05 -8.04 12.42
N LYS A 127 9.40 -6.95 11.77
CA LYS A 127 9.30 -5.61 12.36
C LYS A 127 8.66 -4.61 11.39
N PRO A 128 7.94 -3.62 11.91
CA PRO A 128 7.53 -2.48 11.12
C PRO A 128 8.75 -1.63 10.75
N ILE A 129 8.73 -1.08 9.55
CA ILE A 129 9.69 -0.10 9.03
C ILE A 129 8.96 1.22 8.89
N ILE A 130 9.40 2.21 9.65
CA ILE A 130 8.83 3.55 9.62
C ILE A 130 9.63 4.42 8.65
N PHE A 131 8.99 4.85 7.57
CA PHE A 131 9.58 5.79 6.61
C PHE A 131 9.44 7.23 7.09
N LYS A 132 10.55 7.94 7.09
CA LYS A 132 10.66 9.37 7.40
C LYS A 132 11.43 10.17 6.35
N ASN A 133 12.07 9.48 5.42
CA ASN A 133 12.86 10.06 4.33
C ASN A 133 12.94 9.06 3.16
N GLY A 134 13.47 9.53 2.05
CA GLY A 134 13.64 8.78 0.83
C GLY A 134 12.58 9.17 -0.22
N ASP A 135 12.37 8.32 -1.22
CA ASP A 135 11.31 8.53 -2.19
C ASP A 135 9.94 8.30 -1.54
N LEU A 136 9.07 9.31 -1.63
CA LEU A 136 7.73 9.23 -1.02
C LEU A 136 6.85 8.20 -1.74
N GLY A 137 6.97 8.11 -3.06
CA GLY A 137 6.23 7.14 -3.86
C GLY A 137 6.61 5.72 -3.49
N ASP A 138 7.90 5.42 -3.38
CA ASP A 138 8.39 4.11 -2.96
C ASP A 138 7.96 3.77 -1.53
N ALA A 139 8.02 4.74 -0.62
CA ALA A 139 7.59 4.53 0.77
C ALA A 139 6.10 4.19 0.88
N VAL A 140 5.24 4.96 0.19
CA VAL A 140 3.79 4.72 0.15
C VAL A 140 3.50 3.41 -0.58
N ARG A 141 4.21 3.13 -1.67
CA ARG A 141 4.07 1.89 -2.43
C ARG A 141 4.46 0.66 -1.59
N ALA A 142 5.54 0.73 -0.81
CA ALA A 142 5.92 -0.32 0.12
C ALA A 142 4.84 -0.54 1.18
N SER A 143 4.31 0.56 1.75
CA SER A 143 3.28 0.54 2.78
C SER A 143 1.98 -0.17 2.37
N MET A 144 1.68 -0.20 1.07
CA MET A 144 0.46 -0.82 0.53
C MET A 144 0.72 -2.11 -0.25
N THR A 145 1.93 -2.66 -0.20
CA THR A 145 2.28 -3.90 -0.90
C THR A 145 1.70 -5.12 -0.19
N PHE A 146 0.47 -5.47 -0.49
CA PHE A 146 -0.13 -6.69 0.05
C PHE A 146 0.56 -7.92 -0.57
N PRO A 147 1.01 -8.89 0.26
CA PRO A 147 1.66 -10.11 -0.21
C PRO A 147 0.81 -10.85 -1.23
N PHE A 148 1.45 -11.42 -2.26
CA PHE A 148 0.86 -12.13 -3.41
C PHE A 148 0.13 -11.24 -4.43
N PHE A 149 -0.43 -10.10 -4.02
CA PHE A 149 -1.12 -9.21 -4.96
C PHE A 149 -0.14 -8.32 -5.72
N PHE A 150 0.83 -7.74 -5.01
CA PHE A 150 1.81 -6.84 -5.59
C PHE A 150 3.24 -7.33 -5.37
N GLN A 151 4.11 -7.02 -6.33
CA GLN A 151 5.54 -7.21 -6.15
C GLN A 151 6.06 -6.29 -5.04
N PRO A 152 6.95 -6.78 -4.16
CA PRO A 152 7.52 -5.97 -3.10
C PRO A 152 8.42 -4.86 -3.64
N ILE A 153 8.49 -3.77 -2.90
CA ILE A 153 9.53 -2.77 -3.06
C ILE A 153 10.77 -3.24 -2.31
N TRP A 154 11.91 -3.19 -2.99
CA TRP A 154 13.18 -3.59 -2.39
C TRP A 154 13.91 -2.38 -1.82
N LYS A 155 14.30 -2.44 -0.56
CA LYS A 155 15.14 -1.45 0.10
C LYS A 155 16.29 -2.16 0.80
N ASP A 156 17.53 -1.77 0.48
CA ASP A 156 18.74 -2.37 1.07
C ASP A 156 18.73 -3.91 1.01
N SER A 157 18.31 -4.48 -0.13
CA SER A 157 18.15 -5.92 -0.36
C SER A 157 17.07 -6.60 0.49
N ILE A 158 16.18 -5.84 1.13
CA ILE A 158 15.04 -6.35 1.90
C ILE A 158 13.76 -6.06 1.14
N PRO A 159 12.94 -7.08 0.82
CA PRO A 159 11.61 -6.86 0.24
C PRO A 159 10.64 -6.39 1.32
N LEU A 160 10.00 -5.26 1.07
CA LEU A 160 9.05 -4.65 1.98
C LEU A 160 7.61 -4.91 1.54
N PHE A 161 6.77 -5.14 2.52
CA PHE A 161 5.36 -5.44 2.36
C PHE A 161 4.48 -4.48 3.15
N ASP A 162 3.16 -4.63 2.99
CA ASP A 162 2.14 -3.81 3.65
C ASP A 162 2.40 -3.69 5.15
N GLY A 163 2.39 -2.47 5.64
CA GLY A 163 2.62 -2.17 7.05
C GLY A 163 1.60 -2.81 7.99
N GLY A 164 0.40 -3.09 7.47
CA GLY A 164 -0.66 -3.74 8.22
C GLY A 164 -0.36 -5.15 8.69
N ILE A 165 0.75 -5.76 8.24
CA ILE A 165 1.22 -7.04 8.77
C ILE A 165 1.67 -6.90 10.23
N TYR A 166 2.30 -5.77 10.60
CA TYR A 166 2.85 -5.55 11.95
C TYR A 166 2.31 -4.31 12.65
N ASP A 167 1.94 -3.26 11.92
CA ASP A 167 1.39 -2.02 12.49
C ASP A 167 0.43 -1.34 11.49
N ASN A 168 -0.83 -1.72 11.55
CA ASN A 168 -1.85 -1.17 10.65
C ASN A 168 -2.47 0.15 11.16
N PHE A 169 -2.16 0.55 12.39
CA PHE A 169 -2.68 1.79 12.98
C PHE A 169 -1.59 2.47 13.82
N PRO A 170 -0.70 3.24 13.19
CA PRO A 170 0.61 3.63 13.72
C PRO A 170 0.55 4.75 14.76
N VAL A 171 -0.11 4.52 15.90
CA VAL A 171 -0.13 5.44 17.06
C VAL A 171 1.25 5.52 17.71
N GLY A 172 1.94 4.38 17.84
CA GLY A 172 3.31 4.34 18.37
C GLY A 172 4.25 5.23 17.56
N PRO A 173 4.39 4.99 16.25
CA PRO A 173 5.17 5.86 15.37
C PRO A 173 4.79 7.34 15.41
N MET A 174 3.50 7.68 15.58
CA MET A 174 3.05 9.05 15.76
C MET A 174 3.63 9.66 17.05
N LYS A 175 3.48 8.97 18.18
CA LYS A 175 3.97 9.42 19.48
C LYS A 175 5.49 9.54 19.50
N ASP A 176 6.20 8.56 18.97
CA ASP A 176 7.65 8.52 18.96
C ASP A 176 8.29 9.59 18.06
N ALA A 177 7.64 9.89 16.94
CA ALA A 177 8.19 10.85 15.98
C ALA A 177 7.84 12.30 16.29
N PHE A 178 6.64 12.56 16.79
CA PHE A 178 6.08 13.92 16.82
C PHE A 178 5.65 14.40 18.20
N HIS A 179 5.49 13.50 19.19
CA HIS A 179 5.03 13.84 20.55
C HIS A 179 3.79 14.75 20.56
N PRO A 180 2.70 14.40 19.83
CA PRO A 180 1.54 15.25 19.71
C PRO A 180 0.79 15.40 21.05
N ASP A 181 0.18 16.55 21.28
CA ASP A 181 -0.68 16.77 22.43
C ASP A 181 -2.03 16.05 22.32
N PHE A 182 -2.47 15.77 21.10
CA PHE A 182 -3.74 15.11 20.82
C PHE A 182 -3.68 14.29 19.53
N ILE A 183 -4.19 13.07 19.57
CA ILE A 183 -4.25 12.16 18.42
C ILE A 183 -5.69 11.99 17.97
N PHE A 184 -5.94 12.27 16.70
CA PHE A 184 -7.19 11.95 16.04
C PHE A 184 -7.00 10.71 15.17
N GLY A 185 -7.58 9.58 15.56
CA GLY A 185 -7.50 8.34 14.85
C GLY A 185 -8.70 8.10 13.94
N SER A 186 -8.46 7.65 12.70
CA SER A 186 -9.51 7.23 11.77
C SER A 186 -9.19 5.84 11.24
N THR A 187 -10.15 4.91 11.39
CA THR A 187 -10.01 3.56 10.82
C THR A 187 -11.21 3.20 9.97
N VAL A 188 -10.91 2.60 8.81
CA VAL A 188 -11.90 2.02 7.89
C VAL A 188 -11.85 0.50 7.89
N SER A 189 -10.89 -0.10 8.62
CA SER A 189 -10.81 -1.55 8.75
C SER A 189 -12.01 -2.02 9.58
N GLY A 190 -12.92 -2.71 8.91
CA GLY A 190 -14.11 -3.27 9.55
C GLY A 190 -13.74 -4.27 10.65
N GLY A 191 -14.57 -4.27 11.70
CA GLY A 191 -14.47 -5.22 12.81
C GLY A 191 -14.44 -6.68 12.34
N ASN A 192 -14.58 -7.62 13.25
CA ASN A 192 -14.45 -9.07 13.04
C ASN A 192 -14.92 -9.50 11.65
N LYS A 193 -13.97 -9.81 10.75
CA LYS A 193 -14.27 -10.38 9.44
C LYS A 193 -15.07 -11.65 9.66
N LYS A 194 -16.21 -11.76 8.99
CA LYS A 194 -16.99 -13.01 9.01
C LYS A 194 -16.13 -14.12 8.40
N PRO A 195 -16.22 -15.35 8.93
CA PRO A 195 -15.59 -16.48 8.29
C PRO A 195 -15.94 -16.53 6.80
N SER A 196 -14.94 -16.70 5.96
CA SER A 196 -15.09 -16.73 4.50
C SER A 196 -14.50 -18.01 3.95
N GLU A 197 -15.19 -18.61 2.97
CA GLU A 197 -14.66 -19.76 2.22
C GLU A 197 -13.67 -19.32 1.13
N ASN A 198 -13.58 -18.03 0.83
CA ASN A 198 -12.65 -17.51 -0.15
C ASN A 198 -11.21 -17.61 0.40
N PRO A 199 -10.30 -18.37 -0.26
CA PRO A 199 -8.92 -18.54 0.18
C PRO A 199 -8.16 -17.21 0.35
N TYR A 200 -8.43 -16.22 -0.47
CA TYR A 200 -7.79 -14.89 -0.38
C TYR A 200 -8.14 -14.18 0.92
N ASN A 201 -9.42 -14.20 1.31
CA ASN A 201 -9.86 -13.62 2.58
C ASN A 201 -9.27 -14.38 3.77
N GLN A 202 -9.06 -15.68 3.65
CA GLN A 202 -8.41 -16.49 4.68
C GLN A 202 -6.94 -16.10 4.82
N ILE A 203 -6.20 -16.00 3.69
CA ILE A 203 -4.79 -15.58 3.67
C ILE A 203 -4.66 -14.16 4.22
N GLU A 204 -5.51 -13.24 3.80
CA GLU A 204 -5.52 -11.87 4.32
C GLU A 204 -5.71 -11.88 5.85
N THR A 205 -6.68 -12.64 6.34
CA THR A 205 -6.95 -12.74 7.79
C THR A 205 -5.79 -13.37 8.57
N MET A 206 -5.02 -14.27 7.94
CA MET A 206 -3.85 -14.91 8.55
C MET A 206 -2.63 -14.00 8.57
N ILE A 207 -2.47 -13.13 7.56
CA ILE A 207 -1.28 -12.31 7.39
C ILE A 207 -1.41 -10.98 8.14
N MET A 208 -2.58 -10.33 8.04
CA MET A 208 -2.79 -9.03 8.65
C MET A 208 -2.93 -9.14 10.16
N GLN A 209 -2.23 -8.27 10.86
CA GLN A 209 -2.32 -8.23 12.32
C GLN A 209 -3.78 -8.00 12.75
N LYS A 210 -4.25 -8.80 13.70
CA LYS A 210 -5.49 -8.49 14.40
C LYS A 210 -5.25 -7.22 15.22
N THR A 211 -5.94 -6.18 14.86
CA THR A 211 -5.73 -4.87 15.45
C THR A 211 -6.98 -4.49 16.24
N ASP A 212 -6.82 -4.50 17.53
CA ASP A 212 -7.68 -3.68 18.39
C ASP A 212 -7.10 -2.24 18.30
N TYR A 213 -7.49 -1.53 17.21
CA TYR A 213 -7.03 -0.16 16.99
C TYR A 213 -7.68 0.75 18.01
N GLU A 214 -6.88 1.30 18.89
CA GLU A 214 -7.35 2.26 19.88
C GLU A 214 -6.36 3.41 19.98
N VAL A 215 -6.91 4.60 20.06
CA VAL A 215 -6.20 5.75 20.62
C VAL A 215 -6.59 5.77 22.08
N PRO A 216 -5.64 5.69 23.03
CA PRO A 216 -5.94 5.82 24.45
C PRO A 216 -6.74 7.12 24.72
N GLU A 217 -7.72 7.08 25.60
CA GLU A 217 -8.57 8.24 25.89
C GLU A 217 -7.78 9.48 26.37
N GLU A 218 -6.66 9.23 27.06
CA GLU A 218 -5.74 10.27 27.49
C GLU A 218 -4.93 10.90 26.35
N ASP A 219 -4.78 10.21 25.23
CA ASP A 219 -4.00 10.66 24.08
C ASP A 219 -4.85 11.29 22.98
N GLY A 220 -6.17 11.04 22.97
CA GLY A 220 -7.01 11.56 21.89
C GLY A 220 -8.35 10.89 21.68
N MET A 221 -8.80 10.85 20.46
CA MET A 221 -10.08 10.23 20.08
C MET A 221 -9.98 9.46 18.78
N MET A 222 -10.92 8.54 18.58
CA MET A 222 -10.98 7.69 17.41
C MET A 222 -12.35 7.67 16.74
N ILE A 223 -12.37 7.74 15.42
CA ILE A 223 -13.56 7.48 14.60
C ILE A 223 -13.41 6.14 13.91
N LYS A 224 -14.38 5.26 14.12
CA LYS A 224 -14.46 3.96 13.45
C LYS A 224 -15.56 4.01 12.40
N PHE A 225 -15.17 3.83 11.13
CA PHE A 225 -16.13 3.66 10.04
C PHE A 225 -16.31 2.17 9.78
N SER A 226 -17.55 1.70 9.87
CA SER A 226 -17.89 0.31 9.55
C SER A 226 -18.68 0.28 8.25
N PHE A 227 -18.11 -0.31 7.21
CA PHE A 227 -18.78 -0.55 5.95
C PHE A 227 -19.11 -2.05 5.82
N PRO A 228 -20.37 -2.43 5.52
CA PRO A 228 -20.76 -3.84 5.50
C PRO A 228 -20.11 -4.67 4.39
N THR A 229 -19.47 -4.05 3.41
CA THR A 229 -18.91 -4.75 2.24
C THR A 229 -17.76 -3.94 1.63
N VAL A 230 -16.59 -3.93 2.26
CA VAL A 230 -15.35 -3.58 1.55
C VAL A 230 -14.57 -4.87 1.39
N SER A 231 -14.64 -5.49 0.20
CA SER A 231 -13.72 -6.51 -0.24
C SER A 231 -12.61 -5.83 -1.03
N LEU A 232 -11.37 -6.27 -0.87
CA LEU A 232 -10.24 -5.83 -1.70
C LEU A 232 -10.30 -6.38 -3.13
N LEU A 233 -11.32 -7.22 -3.46
CA LEU A 233 -11.61 -7.78 -4.77
C LEU A 233 -13.12 -7.75 -5.01
#